data_f925dbc1272e45a5e7ee47f82498e62f
#
_entry.id   f925dbc1272e45a5e7ee47f82498e62f
#
_cell.length_a   1.000
_cell.length_b   1.000
_cell.length_c   1.000
_cell.angle_alpha   90.00
_cell.angle_beta   90.00
_cell.angle_gamma   90.00
#
_symmetry.space_group_name_H-M   'P 1'
#
loop_
_entity.id
_entity.type
_entity.pdbx_description
1 polymer ?
#
loop_
_entity_poly.entity_id
_entity_poly.type
_entity_poly.pdbx_seq_one_letter_code
_entity_poly.pdbx_strand_id
1 'polypeptide(L)'
;MGWIAVVALIATWTTLADPPKLTAQSGSGVGVEGPAPPVAPEVITRDDLGNATVRAVRLTQPIQLDGQLDEAFYQVTHSISDFIQSVPDEGELATERTEAWLAFDDVDIYVSARVWDSAPESEWVANELRRDTQQLRQNDTFGVMFDTFYDRRNGVMFYTNPLGALAEFGITNEGNPNSDWNPVWDVRTGRFEGGWTVEMRIPFKSLRYRQR
;
A
#
# COMPACT_ATOMS: atom_id res chain seq x y z
N MET A 1 22.29 -1.73 -0.62
CA MET A 1 21.49 -1.54 -1.86
C MET A 1 20.04 -1.66 -1.46
N GLY A 2 19.36 -0.52 -1.26
CA GLY A 2 17.97 -0.49 -0.80
C GLY A 2 17.01 -1.07 -1.83
N TRP A 3 16.10 -1.89 -1.38
CA TRP A 3 15.10 -2.57 -2.21
C TRP A 3 13.78 -1.82 -2.11
N ILE A 4 13.15 -1.55 -3.24
CA ILE A 4 11.82 -0.94 -3.30
C ILE A 4 10.81 -2.08 -3.39
N ALA A 5 10.03 -2.30 -2.33
CA ALA A 5 8.82 -3.11 -2.44
C ALA A 5 7.73 -2.25 -3.10
N VAL A 6 7.42 -2.50 -4.36
CA VAL A 6 6.32 -1.85 -5.06
C VAL A 6 5.09 -2.75 -4.95
N VAL A 7 4.10 -2.29 -4.20
CA VAL A 7 2.80 -2.96 -4.11
C VAL A 7 1.81 -2.24 -5.03
N ALA A 8 1.40 -2.89 -6.11
CA ALA A 8 0.25 -2.44 -6.91
C ALA A 8 -1.03 -2.94 -6.24
N LEU A 9 -1.74 -2.08 -5.53
CA LEU A 9 -2.97 -2.40 -4.83
C LEU A 9 -4.19 -1.99 -5.66
N ILE A 10 -4.99 -2.98 -6.05
CA ILE A 10 -6.29 -2.76 -6.71
C ILE A 10 -7.36 -2.83 -5.62
N ALA A 11 -7.92 -1.69 -5.25
CA ALA A 11 -9.02 -1.64 -4.29
C ALA A 11 -10.37 -1.82 -4.99
N THR A 12 -11.11 -2.87 -4.65
CA THR A 12 -12.51 -3.03 -5.03
C THR A 12 -13.43 -2.62 -3.90
N TRP A 13 -14.37 -1.73 -4.18
CA TRP A 13 -15.35 -1.23 -3.20
C TRP A 13 -16.58 -2.13 -3.17
N THR A 14 -16.94 -2.64 -1.99
CA THR A 14 -18.25 -3.23 -1.77
C THR A 14 -19.03 -2.40 -0.76
N THR A 15 -20.16 -1.84 -1.19
CA THR A 15 -21.13 -1.23 -0.27
C THR A 15 -21.93 -2.34 0.41
N LEU A 16 -21.98 -2.39 1.75
CA LEU A 16 -22.90 -3.24 2.48
C LEU A 16 -24.33 -2.68 2.37
N ALA A 17 -25.12 -3.33 1.53
CA ALA A 17 -26.58 -3.39 1.66
C ALA A 17 -26.93 -4.82 2.01
N ASP A 18 -27.99 -5.03 2.82
CA ASP A 18 -28.51 -6.36 3.21
C ASP A 18 -28.63 -7.31 2.03
N PRO A 19 -28.39 -8.63 2.21
CA PRO A 19 -28.21 -9.54 1.10
C PRO A 19 -29.54 -9.82 0.38
N PRO A 20 -29.73 -9.32 -0.84
CA PRO A 20 -30.73 -9.91 -1.72
C PRO A 20 -30.15 -11.20 -2.33
N LYS A 21 -31.00 -12.21 -2.47
CA LYS A 21 -30.68 -13.45 -3.16
C LYS A 21 -30.10 -13.14 -4.54
N LEU A 22 -28.82 -13.51 -4.76
CA LEU A 22 -28.13 -13.33 -6.02
C LEU A 22 -28.74 -14.23 -7.10
N THR A 23 -29.52 -13.63 -7.99
CA THR A 23 -29.63 -14.08 -9.38
C THR A 23 -28.49 -13.41 -10.14
N ALA A 24 -27.63 -14.20 -10.77
CA ALA A 24 -26.54 -13.71 -11.59
C ALA A 24 -27.09 -12.88 -12.76
N GLN A 25 -26.92 -11.56 -12.70
CA GLN A 25 -27.06 -10.69 -13.85
C GLN A 25 -25.66 -10.31 -14.31
N SER A 26 -25.33 -10.74 -15.53
CA SER A 26 -24.16 -10.29 -16.28
C SER A 26 -24.31 -8.80 -16.60
N GLY A 27 -23.87 -7.95 -15.68
CA GLY A 27 -23.69 -6.52 -15.91
C GLY A 27 -22.26 -6.27 -16.39
N SER A 28 -22.08 -5.40 -17.37
CA SER A 28 -20.81 -4.91 -17.88
C SER A 28 -20.03 -4.16 -16.79
N GLY A 29 -19.50 -4.89 -15.82
CA GLY A 29 -18.54 -4.42 -14.87
C GLY A 29 -17.15 -4.37 -15.53
N VAL A 30 -16.36 -3.38 -15.18
CA VAL A 30 -14.93 -3.43 -15.44
C VAL A 30 -14.43 -4.76 -14.89
N GLY A 31 -14.01 -5.65 -15.79
CA GLY A 31 -13.45 -6.95 -15.39
C GLY A 31 -12.17 -6.67 -14.60
N VAL A 32 -12.20 -6.92 -13.29
CA VAL A 32 -11.00 -6.90 -12.47
C VAL A 32 -10.19 -8.14 -12.86
N GLU A 33 -9.06 -7.94 -13.49
CA GLU A 33 -8.14 -9.04 -13.79
C GLU A 33 -7.42 -9.42 -12.48
N GLY A 34 -7.37 -10.73 -12.23
CA GLY A 34 -6.74 -11.28 -11.01
C GLY A 34 -7.60 -12.35 -10.36
N PRO A 35 -7.11 -12.97 -9.29
CA PRO A 35 -7.84 -13.99 -8.55
C PRO A 35 -9.10 -13.42 -7.88
N ALA A 36 -10.03 -14.30 -7.53
CA ALA A 36 -11.27 -13.92 -6.85
C ALA A 36 -10.96 -13.13 -5.57
N PRO A 37 -11.78 -12.12 -5.23
CA PRO A 37 -11.59 -11.35 -3.99
C PRO A 37 -11.57 -12.25 -2.75
N PRO A 38 -10.66 -12.00 -1.79
CA PRO A 38 -10.58 -12.78 -0.57
C PRO A 38 -11.84 -12.60 0.28
N VAL A 39 -12.26 -13.69 0.91
CA VAL A 39 -13.40 -13.69 1.86
C VAL A 39 -12.84 -13.52 3.26
N ALA A 40 -13.46 -12.63 4.06
CA ALA A 40 -13.04 -12.40 5.43
C ALA A 40 -12.92 -13.74 6.23
N PRO A 41 -11.90 -13.91 7.07
CA PRO A 41 -10.93 -12.91 7.54
C PRO A 41 -9.79 -12.63 6.57
N GLU A 42 -9.64 -13.41 5.50
CA GLU A 42 -8.55 -13.25 4.53
C GLU A 42 -8.55 -11.86 3.88
N VAL A 43 -7.36 -11.33 3.63
CA VAL A 43 -7.17 -10.00 3.01
C VAL A 43 -6.51 -10.07 1.65
N ILE A 44 -5.98 -11.22 1.25
CA ILE A 44 -5.30 -11.41 -0.02
C ILE A 44 -5.57 -12.79 -0.61
N THR A 45 -5.78 -12.84 -1.92
CA THR A 45 -5.72 -14.07 -2.74
C THR A 45 -4.70 -13.88 -3.84
N ARG A 46 -4.01 -14.95 -4.22
CA ARG A 46 -3.02 -14.97 -5.31
C ARG A 46 -3.37 -16.08 -6.31
N ASP A 47 -2.98 -15.89 -7.56
CA ASP A 47 -3.00 -16.93 -8.58
C ASP A 47 -1.57 -17.42 -8.89
N ASP A 48 -1.49 -18.48 -9.70
CA ASP A 48 -0.23 -19.10 -10.09
C ASP A 48 0.64 -18.20 -11.01
N LEU A 49 0.10 -17.09 -11.47
CA LEU A 49 0.80 -16.09 -12.29
C LEU A 49 1.36 -14.93 -11.44
N GLY A 50 1.19 -14.99 -10.12
CA GLY A 50 1.63 -13.93 -9.20
C GLY A 50 0.69 -12.72 -9.11
N ASN A 51 -0.47 -12.75 -9.79
CA ASN A 51 -1.46 -11.70 -9.58
C ASN A 51 -2.10 -11.84 -8.20
N ALA A 52 -2.41 -10.73 -7.59
CA ALA A 52 -3.04 -10.70 -6.28
C ALA A 52 -4.27 -9.79 -6.26
N THR A 53 -5.31 -10.23 -5.54
CA THR A 53 -6.45 -9.40 -5.19
C THR A 53 -6.41 -9.14 -3.68
N VAL A 54 -6.43 -7.87 -3.30
CA VAL A 54 -6.37 -7.44 -1.91
C VAL A 54 -7.70 -6.81 -1.51
N ARG A 55 -8.16 -7.17 -0.32
CA ARG A 55 -9.35 -6.59 0.31
C ARG A 55 -8.92 -5.53 1.33
N ALA A 56 -9.24 -4.27 1.05
CA ALA A 56 -9.15 -3.23 2.04
C ALA A 56 -10.18 -3.45 3.17
N VAL A 57 -9.78 -3.24 4.41
CA VAL A 57 -10.61 -3.47 5.60
C VAL A 57 -11.15 -2.14 6.13
N ARG A 58 -12.48 -2.07 6.30
CA ARG A 58 -13.09 -0.89 6.90
C ARG A 58 -12.76 -0.80 8.38
N LEU A 59 -12.25 0.34 8.80
CA LEU A 59 -11.98 0.61 10.21
C LEU A 59 -13.29 0.80 10.98
N THR A 60 -13.36 0.18 12.15
CA THR A 60 -14.46 0.37 13.13
C THR A 60 -14.06 1.30 14.26
N GLN A 61 -12.76 1.51 14.44
CA GLN A 61 -12.16 2.43 15.39
C GLN A 61 -11.06 3.21 14.66
N PRO A 62 -10.81 4.46 15.02
CA PRO A 62 -9.74 5.24 14.40
C PRO A 62 -8.36 4.65 14.72
N ILE A 63 -7.45 4.73 13.77
CA ILE A 63 -6.00 4.49 13.97
C ILE A 63 -5.37 5.82 14.42
N GLN A 64 -4.54 5.76 15.43
CA GLN A 64 -3.71 6.89 15.84
C GLN A 64 -2.41 6.86 15.03
N LEU A 65 -2.21 7.87 14.21
CA LEU A 65 -1.03 7.95 13.37
C LEU A 65 0.19 8.37 14.20
N ASP A 66 0.89 7.42 14.81
CA ASP A 66 2.05 7.67 15.68
C ASP A 66 3.28 6.80 15.36
N GLY A 67 3.14 5.90 14.39
CA GLY A 67 4.19 4.97 13.98
C GLY A 67 4.24 3.69 14.81
N GLN A 68 3.27 3.44 15.67
CA GLN A 68 3.15 2.22 16.44
C GLN A 68 1.95 1.42 15.94
N LEU A 69 2.17 0.16 15.57
CA LEU A 69 1.10 -0.71 15.09
C LEU A 69 0.56 -1.53 16.27
N ASP A 70 0.01 -0.85 17.27
CA ASP A 70 -0.46 -1.46 18.52
C ASP A 70 -1.99 -1.47 18.69
N GLU A 71 -2.74 -0.82 17.79
CA GLU A 71 -4.19 -0.85 17.82
C GLU A 71 -4.75 -2.28 17.63
N ALA A 72 -5.91 -2.49 18.18
CA ALA A 72 -6.63 -3.77 18.06
C ALA A 72 -6.81 -4.20 16.58
N PHE A 73 -6.89 -3.27 15.66
CA PHE A 73 -6.96 -3.54 14.22
C PHE A 73 -5.82 -4.45 13.76
N TYR A 74 -4.58 -4.14 14.12
CA TYR A 74 -3.40 -4.91 13.71
C TYR A 74 -3.28 -6.28 14.40
N GLN A 75 -4.00 -6.48 15.50
CA GLN A 75 -4.02 -7.75 16.22
C GLN A 75 -5.01 -8.76 15.64
N VAL A 76 -6.09 -8.26 15.00
CA VAL A 76 -7.19 -9.11 14.52
C VAL A 76 -7.28 -9.20 13.01
N THR A 77 -6.58 -8.30 12.29
CA THR A 77 -6.61 -8.26 10.83
C THR A 77 -5.36 -8.94 10.27
N HIS A 78 -5.57 -9.90 9.38
CA HIS A 78 -4.47 -10.54 8.69
C HIS A 78 -3.68 -9.50 7.88
N SER A 79 -2.36 -9.67 7.84
CA SER A 79 -1.49 -8.84 7.01
C SER A 79 -1.40 -9.37 5.59
N ILE A 80 -1.08 -8.48 4.67
CA ILE A 80 -0.56 -8.82 3.35
C ILE A 80 0.92 -9.17 3.55
N SER A 81 1.33 -10.38 3.17
CA SER A 81 2.69 -10.88 3.31
C SER A 81 3.19 -11.51 2.01
N ASP A 82 4.32 -12.20 2.06
CA ASP A 82 4.89 -12.94 0.94
C ASP A 82 5.09 -12.08 -0.31
N PHE A 83 5.71 -10.92 -0.09
CA PHE A 83 6.13 -10.03 -1.16
C PHE A 83 7.19 -10.70 -2.03
N ILE A 84 7.16 -10.42 -3.32
CA ILE A 84 8.10 -10.93 -4.30
C ILE A 84 9.07 -9.85 -4.76
N GLN A 85 10.23 -10.26 -5.20
CA GLN A 85 11.24 -9.38 -5.76
C GLN A 85 10.87 -8.95 -7.18
N SER A 86 11.16 -7.70 -7.52
CA SER A 86 11.20 -7.25 -8.91
C SER A 86 12.62 -7.22 -9.46
N VAL A 87 13.64 -7.14 -8.61
CA VAL A 87 15.08 -7.12 -8.90
C VAL A 87 15.81 -7.64 -7.65
N PRO A 88 16.89 -8.45 -7.75
CA PRO A 88 17.48 -9.00 -8.96
C PRO A 88 16.76 -10.22 -9.50
N ASP A 89 16.03 -10.97 -8.67
CA ASP A 89 15.46 -12.27 -9.01
C ASP A 89 13.92 -12.12 -9.09
N GLU A 90 13.45 -11.62 -10.23
CA GLU A 90 12.03 -11.31 -10.46
C GLU A 90 11.14 -12.53 -10.17
N GLY A 91 10.14 -12.33 -9.32
CA GLY A 91 9.17 -13.35 -8.93
C GLY A 91 9.58 -14.22 -7.73
N GLU A 92 10.83 -14.20 -7.32
CA GLU A 92 11.27 -14.89 -6.10
C GLU A 92 10.75 -14.17 -4.85
N LEU A 93 10.66 -14.86 -3.73
CA LEU A 93 10.26 -14.25 -2.47
C LEU A 93 11.23 -13.14 -2.05
N ALA A 94 10.70 -12.11 -1.43
CA ALA A 94 11.51 -11.04 -0.86
C ALA A 94 12.50 -11.61 0.16
N THR A 95 13.74 -11.10 0.16
CA THR A 95 14.79 -11.53 1.09
C THR A 95 14.51 -11.07 2.52
N GLU A 96 13.84 -9.93 2.68
CA GLU A 96 13.43 -9.38 3.96
C GLU A 96 11.90 -9.43 4.11
N ARG A 97 11.44 -9.78 5.31
CA ARG A 97 10.01 -9.89 5.58
C ARG A 97 9.36 -8.51 5.58
N THR A 98 8.20 -8.43 4.97
CA THR A 98 7.31 -7.27 5.07
C THR A 98 5.90 -7.75 5.33
N GLU A 99 5.22 -7.09 6.24
CA GLU A 99 3.77 -7.22 6.45
C GLU A 99 3.12 -5.87 6.19
N ALA A 100 2.02 -5.86 5.47
CA ALA A 100 1.30 -4.62 5.20
C ALA A 100 -0.19 -4.77 5.47
N TRP A 101 -0.85 -3.67 5.78
CA TRP A 101 -2.29 -3.58 5.97
C TRP A 101 -2.85 -2.47 5.11
N LEU A 102 -4.01 -2.72 4.52
CA LEU A 102 -4.78 -1.72 3.80
C LEU A 102 -6.13 -1.56 4.49
N ALA A 103 -6.36 -0.39 5.02
CA ALA A 103 -7.60 -0.05 5.69
C ALA A 103 -8.19 1.25 5.15
N PHE A 104 -9.44 1.54 5.47
CA PHE A 104 -10.09 2.77 5.12
C PHE A 104 -11.23 3.11 6.10
N ASP A 105 -11.55 4.39 6.16
CA ASP A 105 -12.77 4.90 6.78
C ASP A 105 -13.59 5.74 5.77
N ASP A 106 -14.40 6.66 6.21
CA ASP A 106 -15.21 7.50 5.31
C ASP A 106 -14.42 8.64 4.65
N VAL A 107 -13.20 8.90 5.12
CA VAL A 107 -12.40 10.09 4.76
C VAL A 107 -11.05 9.69 4.17
N ASP A 108 -10.42 8.66 4.73
CA ASP A 108 -9.03 8.34 4.48
C ASP A 108 -8.81 6.86 4.09
N ILE A 109 -7.77 6.63 3.32
CA ILE A 109 -7.11 5.32 3.15
C ILE A 109 -5.91 5.30 4.10
N TYR A 110 -5.73 4.16 4.76
CA TYR A 110 -4.58 3.87 5.61
C TYR A 110 -3.76 2.75 5.01
N VAL A 111 -2.47 2.98 4.89
CA VAL A 111 -1.50 1.95 4.49
C VAL A 111 -0.47 1.87 5.59
N SER A 112 -0.37 0.70 6.21
CA SER A 112 0.56 0.48 7.31
C SER A 112 1.44 -0.71 7.01
N ALA A 113 2.65 -0.72 7.53
CA ALA A 113 3.56 -1.84 7.34
C ALA A 113 4.50 -2.05 8.53
N ARG A 114 4.88 -3.32 8.73
CA ARG A 114 6.09 -3.73 9.44
C ARG A 114 7.10 -4.19 8.41
N VAL A 115 8.26 -3.58 8.42
CA VAL A 115 9.35 -3.86 7.50
C VAL A 115 10.52 -4.37 8.34
N TRP A 116 10.86 -5.65 8.17
CA TRP A 116 12.03 -6.24 8.82
C TRP A 116 13.27 -5.97 8.00
N ASP A 117 14.40 -5.93 8.69
CA ASP A 117 15.70 -5.79 8.10
C ASP A 117 16.68 -6.60 8.94
N SER A 118 17.37 -7.52 8.31
CA SER A 118 18.39 -8.37 8.97
C SER A 118 19.69 -7.61 9.29
N ALA A 119 19.90 -6.45 8.64
CA ALA A 119 21.01 -5.57 8.97
C ALA A 119 20.71 -4.78 10.26
N PRO A 120 21.72 -4.48 11.07
CA PRO A 120 21.56 -3.62 12.22
C PRO A 120 21.16 -2.21 11.79
N GLU A 121 20.37 -1.49 12.61
CA GLU A 121 19.87 -0.13 12.31
C GLU A 121 20.96 0.84 11.86
N SER A 122 22.20 0.67 12.36
CA SER A 122 23.35 1.50 11.98
C SER A 122 23.78 1.35 10.52
N GLU A 123 23.33 0.31 9.85
CA GLU A 123 23.62 0.02 8.43
C GLU A 123 22.44 0.39 7.51
N TRP A 124 21.30 0.74 8.07
CA TRP A 124 20.16 1.17 7.27
C TRP A 124 20.47 2.45 6.51
N VAL A 125 20.08 2.48 5.25
CA VAL A 125 20.23 3.67 4.42
C VAL A 125 19.02 4.58 4.61
N ALA A 126 19.08 5.44 5.61
CA ALA A 126 18.03 6.38 5.96
C ALA A 126 18.64 7.75 6.26
N ASN A 127 18.95 8.52 5.23
CA ASN A 127 19.74 9.76 5.34
C ASN A 127 19.07 10.97 4.65
N GLU A 128 17.85 10.83 4.16
CA GLU A 128 17.13 11.88 3.48
C GLU A 128 15.79 12.19 4.18
N LEU A 129 15.52 13.47 4.42
CA LEU A 129 14.28 13.96 5.04
C LEU A 129 13.55 15.00 4.18
N ARG A 130 14.21 15.50 3.13
CA ARG A 130 13.57 16.49 2.26
C ARG A 130 12.46 15.86 1.47
N ARG A 131 11.30 16.52 1.45
CA ARG A 131 10.15 16.10 0.67
C ARG A 131 10.47 16.06 -0.82
N ASP A 132 9.95 15.08 -1.53
CA ASP A 132 10.01 14.90 -3.00
C ASP A 132 11.42 14.84 -3.59
N THR A 133 12.41 14.51 -2.79
CA THR A 133 13.78 14.40 -3.27
C THR A 133 14.01 13.08 -4.01
N GLN A 134 14.72 13.16 -5.14
CA GLN A 134 15.10 11.97 -5.90
C GLN A 134 16.06 11.04 -5.12
N GLN A 135 16.81 11.59 -4.16
CA GLN A 135 17.74 10.84 -3.31
C GLN A 135 17.00 9.87 -2.37
N LEU A 136 15.74 10.13 -2.06
CA LEU A 136 14.95 9.24 -1.20
C LEU A 136 14.88 7.81 -1.76
N ARG A 137 14.91 7.64 -3.09
CA ARG A 137 14.93 6.33 -3.74
C ARG A 137 16.19 5.51 -3.51
N GLN A 138 17.23 6.12 -2.94
CA GLN A 138 18.49 5.46 -2.57
C GLN A 138 18.48 5.02 -1.11
N ASN A 139 17.42 5.33 -0.38
CA ASN A 139 17.22 4.91 1.00
C ASN A 139 16.45 3.59 1.05
N ASP A 140 16.44 2.95 2.20
CA ASP A 140 15.46 1.93 2.50
C ASP A 140 14.08 2.58 2.49
N THR A 141 13.17 2.06 1.71
CA THR A 141 11.89 2.72 1.51
C THR A 141 10.74 1.73 1.53
N PHE A 142 9.60 2.20 2.00
CA PHE A 142 8.31 1.55 1.80
C PHE A 142 7.41 2.48 0.98
N GLY A 143 6.69 1.93 0.02
CA GLY A 143 5.80 2.73 -0.82
C GLY A 143 4.57 1.99 -1.30
N VAL A 144 3.57 2.76 -1.72
CA VAL A 144 2.34 2.29 -2.33
C VAL A 144 2.04 3.09 -3.58
N MET A 145 1.59 2.40 -4.62
CA MET A 145 1.10 3.02 -5.84
C MET A 145 -0.36 2.66 -6.05
N PHE A 146 -1.18 3.65 -6.38
CA PHE A 146 -2.58 3.48 -6.72
C PHE A 146 -2.83 3.85 -8.19
N ASP A 147 -3.40 2.93 -8.95
CA ASP A 147 -4.10 3.23 -10.20
C ASP A 147 -5.58 3.44 -9.89
N THR A 148 -5.95 4.68 -9.61
CA THR A 148 -7.32 5.04 -9.21
C THR A 148 -8.30 5.10 -10.38
N PHE A 149 -7.80 5.06 -11.62
CA PHE A 149 -8.60 5.02 -12.85
C PHE A 149 -8.73 3.62 -13.42
N TYR A 150 -7.94 2.67 -12.90
CA TYR A 150 -7.87 1.30 -13.40
C TYR A 150 -7.59 1.25 -14.92
N ASP A 151 -6.59 2.00 -15.34
CA ASP A 151 -6.21 2.13 -16.76
C ASP A 151 -4.78 1.67 -17.04
N ARG A 152 -4.02 1.27 -16.00
CA ARG A 152 -2.61 0.83 -16.06
C ARG A 152 -1.65 1.84 -16.69
N ARG A 153 -2.07 3.10 -16.78
CA ARG A 153 -1.32 4.17 -17.42
C ARG A 153 -1.13 5.38 -16.52
N ASN A 154 -2.09 5.60 -15.63
CA ASN A 154 -2.10 6.71 -14.71
C ASN A 154 -2.10 6.19 -13.28
N GLY A 155 -1.33 6.83 -12.43
CA GLY A 155 -1.25 6.42 -11.04
C GLY A 155 -0.71 7.51 -10.15
N VAL A 156 -0.78 7.26 -8.87
CA VAL A 156 -0.21 8.10 -7.83
C VAL A 156 0.60 7.23 -6.89
N MET A 157 1.77 7.69 -6.54
CA MET A 157 2.71 6.97 -5.69
C MET A 157 3.00 7.78 -4.43
N PHE A 158 3.03 7.08 -3.30
CA PHE A 158 3.45 7.61 -2.00
C PHE A 158 4.52 6.71 -1.44
N TYR A 159 5.61 7.26 -0.95
CA TYR A 159 6.61 6.48 -0.26
C TYR A 159 7.36 7.28 0.81
N THR A 160 7.97 6.56 1.71
CA THR A 160 8.69 7.06 2.85
C THR A 160 9.91 6.19 3.14
N ASN A 161 10.79 6.69 3.97
CA ASN A 161 11.93 5.95 4.51
C ASN A 161 11.77 5.77 6.04
N PRO A 162 12.69 5.05 6.72
CA PRO A 162 12.65 4.88 8.17
C PRO A 162 12.64 6.18 8.99
N LEU A 163 13.00 7.32 8.41
CA LEU A 163 12.94 8.62 9.07
C LEU A 163 11.60 9.35 8.91
N GLY A 164 10.67 8.80 8.12
CA GLY A 164 9.37 9.42 7.87
C GLY A 164 9.40 10.55 6.84
N ALA A 165 10.37 10.56 5.93
CA ALA A 165 10.38 11.50 4.81
C ALA A 165 9.18 11.27 3.90
N LEU A 166 8.57 12.34 3.40
CA LEU A 166 7.44 12.26 2.47
C LEU A 166 7.95 12.39 1.03
N ALA A 167 7.49 11.48 0.16
CA ALA A 167 7.62 11.67 -1.26
C ALA A 167 6.38 11.13 -1.98
N GLU A 168 5.89 11.91 -2.91
CA GLU A 168 4.73 11.58 -3.73
C GLU A 168 4.94 11.97 -5.19
N PHE A 169 4.35 11.18 -6.09
CA PHE A 169 4.46 11.38 -7.53
C PHE A 169 3.14 11.08 -8.22
N GLY A 170 2.77 11.97 -9.15
CA GLY A 170 1.76 11.68 -10.13
C GLY A 170 2.38 11.05 -11.37
N ILE A 171 1.82 9.95 -11.86
CA ILE A 171 2.22 9.30 -13.11
C ILE A 171 1.11 9.47 -14.11
N THR A 172 1.43 9.92 -15.31
CA THR A 172 0.46 10.11 -16.39
C THR A 172 0.96 9.46 -17.67
N ASN A 173 0.12 8.66 -18.31
CA ASN A 173 0.43 7.96 -19.57
C ASN A 173 1.73 7.15 -19.52
N GLU A 174 1.96 6.40 -18.45
CA GLU A 174 3.17 5.59 -18.25
C GLU A 174 4.47 6.42 -18.32
N GLY A 175 4.34 7.73 -18.15
CA GLY A 175 5.46 8.66 -18.25
C GLY A 175 6.29 8.76 -16.98
N ASN A 176 7.22 9.70 -16.99
CA ASN A 176 8.07 9.96 -15.84
C ASN A 176 7.23 10.47 -14.65
N PRO A 177 7.56 10.06 -13.43
CA PRO A 177 6.92 10.58 -12.23
C PRO A 177 7.05 12.10 -12.13
N ASN A 178 5.91 12.76 -11.90
CA ASN A 178 5.83 14.20 -11.70
C ASN A 178 5.79 14.53 -10.20
N SER A 179 6.85 15.10 -9.67
CA SER A 179 6.99 15.57 -8.29
C SER A 179 6.29 16.90 -7.99
N ASP A 180 5.78 17.61 -9.01
CA ASP A 180 5.03 18.84 -8.79
C ASP A 180 3.59 18.58 -8.28
N TRP A 181 3.17 17.31 -8.33
CA TRP A 181 1.91 16.90 -7.71
C TRP A 181 2.12 16.77 -6.20
N ASN A 182 1.51 17.67 -5.45
CA ASN A 182 1.73 17.83 -4.02
C ASN A 182 0.39 17.71 -3.25
N PRO A 183 -0.09 16.49 -2.99
CA PRO A 183 -1.30 16.24 -2.21
C PRO A 183 -1.06 16.39 -0.71
N VAL A 184 -2.16 16.51 0.03
CA VAL A 184 -2.13 16.42 1.49
C VAL A 184 -2.21 14.96 1.89
N TRP A 185 -1.23 14.48 2.62
CA TRP A 185 -1.19 13.18 3.26
C TRP A 185 -0.22 13.22 4.44
N ASP A 186 -0.30 12.22 5.30
CA ASP A 186 0.56 12.13 6.48
C ASP A 186 1.22 10.76 6.56
N VAL A 187 2.40 10.70 7.16
CA VAL A 187 3.11 9.47 7.49
C VAL A 187 3.76 9.57 8.86
N ARG A 188 3.78 8.45 9.56
CA ARG A 188 4.60 8.25 10.75
C ARG A 188 5.35 6.94 10.62
N THR A 189 6.55 6.92 11.16
CA THR A 189 7.41 5.74 11.23
C THR A 189 7.84 5.51 12.66
N GLY A 190 7.99 4.25 13.01
CA GLY A 190 8.47 3.81 14.31
C GLY A 190 9.58 2.78 14.17
N ARG A 191 10.03 2.27 15.31
CA ARG A 191 11.07 1.23 15.38
C ARG A 191 10.57 0.08 16.21
N PHE A 192 10.99 -1.12 15.85
CA PHE A 192 10.86 -2.33 16.67
C PHE A 192 12.14 -3.16 16.53
N GLU A 193 12.30 -4.18 17.34
CA GLU A 193 13.47 -5.06 17.27
C GLU A 193 13.52 -5.80 15.91
N GLY A 194 14.53 -5.50 15.11
CA GLY A 194 14.75 -6.09 13.79
C GLY A 194 13.99 -5.41 12.65
N GLY A 195 13.53 -4.14 12.83
CA GLY A 195 12.86 -3.44 11.73
C GLY A 195 12.24 -2.11 12.10
N TRP A 196 11.39 -1.63 11.21
CA TRP A 196 10.69 -0.37 11.35
C TRP A 196 9.23 -0.49 10.90
N THR A 197 8.43 0.46 11.34
CA THR A 197 7.01 0.53 11.05
C THR A 197 6.68 1.76 10.22
N VAL A 198 5.59 1.65 9.48
CA VAL A 198 5.02 2.75 8.68
C VAL A 198 3.53 2.83 8.94
N GLU A 199 3.04 4.04 9.09
CA GLU A 199 1.61 4.37 9.01
C GLU A 199 1.43 5.56 8.08
N MET A 200 0.74 5.33 6.96
CA MET A 200 0.34 6.37 6.01
C MET A 200 -1.15 6.62 6.13
N ARG A 201 -1.56 7.89 6.14
CA ARG A 201 -2.95 8.34 6.04
C ARG A 201 -3.09 9.20 4.81
N ILE A 202 -3.89 8.75 3.85
CA ILE A 202 -4.08 9.37 2.54
C ILE A 202 -5.55 9.73 2.38
N PRO A 203 -5.92 11.02 2.49
CA PRO A 203 -7.30 11.45 2.31
C PRO A 203 -7.83 11.14 0.90
N PHE A 204 -9.06 10.63 0.80
CA PHE A 204 -9.69 10.39 -0.50
C PHE A 204 -9.72 11.63 -1.38
N LYS A 205 -9.86 12.80 -0.80
CA LYS A 205 -9.82 14.09 -1.53
C LYS A 205 -8.48 14.37 -2.20
N SER A 206 -7.39 13.72 -1.75
CA SER A 206 -6.07 13.81 -2.36
C SER A 206 -5.91 12.88 -3.56
N LEU A 207 -6.83 11.95 -3.75
CA LEU A 207 -6.83 11.01 -4.86
C LEU A 207 -7.85 11.45 -5.92
N ARG A 208 -7.49 11.27 -7.19
CA ARG A 208 -8.43 11.44 -8.31
C ARG A 208 -8.92 10.06 -8.72
N TYR A 209 -10.21 9.86 -8.78
CA TYR A 209 -10.84 8.61 -9.20
C TYR A 209 -12.12 8.86 -9.97
N ARG A 210 -12.57 7.87 -10.75
CA ARG A 210 -13.87 7.97 -11.45
C ARG A 210 -14.98 7.89 -10.42
N GLN A 211 -15.84 8.90 -10.42
CA GLN A 211 -17.14 8.79 -9.76
C GLN A 211 -18.02 7.83 -10.58
N ARG A 212 -18.62 6.88 -9.93
CA ARG A 212 -19.63 5.97 -10.53
C ARG A 212 -21.02 6.55 -10.39
#